data_8eaae02a0783c2e6e5dee295b8919977
#
_entry.id   8eaae02a0783c2e6e5dee295b8919977
#
_cell.length_a   1.000
_cell.length_b   1.000
_cell.length_c   1.000
_cell.angle_alpha   90.00
_cell.angle_beta   90.00
_cell.angle_gamma   90.00
#
_symmetry.space_group_name_H-M   'P 1'
#
loop_
_entity.id
_entity.type
_entity.pdbx_description
1 polymer ?
#
loop_
_entity_poly.entity_id
_entity_poly.type
_entity_poly.pdbx_seq_one_letter_code
_entity_poly.pdbx_strand_id
1 'polypeptide(L)'
;KIKRRSVKVSPLTQKLFGFEATLSSKNFKRNKRKYRTTVFSLFVSVVLFISASSLATYFTDIVGAESQDMNYDVAINIYNYEDRLDEEPFTDTEEFRTKLFNGLKTVDGIDEFTLTQEMGTEFNVDKKYISEKYLNMVNKERDGSSDKENELNGLFTYNFIDDDAFRRLLEKEGINEDGYFDKENPKALVYDMGTYIYQKNNKEKVYIVPFLNKDAFPTTLKITEVLPWFTEDNVEYYYFGKTVVKDGITYYVYDIAREEGEEFDEDTKRYLTEEEAISYLNISVGAFLTEKPYFAGYNTNLIYPESVKEKVMLEGYWQTHAYILCEDHNKIASDVSRLIREIGGDTNYVSVYDYAAEIESIRALVTVAKVLAYGFIVLISMIAAANVFNTISTNISLRRREFATLKDVGLTSKGMRKMMTFESILYGVKSLLFSLPVSLAMTYLVYLVASDSGYSMGFYVPWDKFIIAIASVFIIVALSMVYSIKKVNKENTVETLRNE
;
A
#
# COMPACT_ATOMS: atom_id res chain seq x y z
N LYS A 1 27.27 -15.62 59.63
CA LYS A 1 27.78 -16.58 58.58
C LYS A 1 27.21 -16.19 57.22
N ILE A 2 27.99 -15.52 56.38
CA ILE A 2 27.60 -15.20 55.01
C ILE A 2 27.66 -16.49 54.19
N LYS A 3 26.53 -17.01 53.78
CA LYS A 3 26.44 -18.15 52.86
C LYS A 3 27.11 -17.75 51.51
N ARG A 4 28.29 -18.25 51.25
CA ARG A 4 28.99 -18.13 49.95
C ARG A 4 28.26 -18.97 48.91
N ARG A 5 27.33 -18.35 48.15
CA ARG A 5 26.74 -18.99 46.97
C ARG A 5 27.83 -19.09 45.88
N SER A 6 28.26 -20.31 45.53
CA SER A 6 29.13 -20.52 44.39
C SER A 6 28.37 -20.18 43.10
N VAL A 7 28.89 -19.23 42.33
CA VAL A 7 28.29 -18.84 41.04
C VAL A 7 28.86 -19.71 39.94
N LYS A 8 28.08 -20.65 39.42
CA LYS A 8 28.48 -21.48 38.27
C LYS A 8 28.49 -20.64 36.98
N VAL A 9 29.61 -20.71 36.21
CA VAL A 9 29.75 -20.11 34.89
C VAL A 9 29.91 -21.27 33.89
N SER A 10 29.39 -21.10 32.67
CA SER A 10 29.52 -22.11 31.64
C SER A 10 30.98 -22.42 31.32
N PRO A 11 31.38 -23.70 31.23
CA PRO A 11 32.75 -24.10 30.86
C PRO A 11 33.15 -23.55 29.47
N LEU A 12 32.18 -23.38 28.57
CA LEU A 12 32.37 -22.76 27.26
C LEU A 12 32.90 -21.32 27.34
N THR A 13 32.45 -20.53 28.32
CA THR A 13 32.92 -19.15 28.52
C THR A 13 34.39 -19.10 28.82
N GLN A 14 34.89 -20.04 29.64
CA GLN A 14 36.28 -20.14 29.98
C GLN A 14 37.13 -20.63 28.82
N LYS A 15 36.64 -21.63 28.07
CA LYS A 15 37.36 -22.24 26.95
C LYS A 15 37.49 -21.31 25.74
N LEU A 16 36.48 -20.50 25.47
CA LEU A 16 36.45 -19.61 24.31
C LEU A 16 37.04 -18.22 24.59
N PHE A 17 36.87 -17.68 25.79
CA PHE A 17 37.14 -16.26 26.09
C PHE A 17 38.13 -16.05 27.26
N GLY A 18 38.62 -17.13 27.87
CA GLY A 18 39.68 -17.10 28.89
C GLY A 18 39.21 -16.75 30.31
N PHE A 19 40.21 -16.55 31.20
CA PHE A 19 40.00 -16.30 32.63
C PHE A 19 39.23 -14.98 32.87
N GLU A 20 39.57 -13.92 32.15
CA GLU A 20 38.98 -12.59 32.31
C GLU A 20 37.45 -12.59 32.02
N ALA A 21 37.01 -13.35 31.01
CA ALA A 21 35.61 -13.51 30.70
C ALA A 21 34.86 -14.30 31.78
N THR A 22 35.49 -15.30 32.37
CA THR A 22 34.94 -16.06 33.50
C THR A 22 34.77 -15.18 34.72
N LEU A 23 35.73 -14.31 35.02
CA LEU A 23 35.67 -13.35 36.12
C LEU A 23 34.56 -12.33 35.90
N SER A 24 34.44 -11.78 34.69
CA SER A 24 33.35 -10.87 34.29
C SER A 24 31.96 -11.50 34.45
N SER A 25 31.77 -12.73 33.98
CA SER A 25 30.53 -13.47 34.11
C SER A 25 30.13 -13.73 35.55
N LYS A 26 31.12 -14.07 36.44
CA LYS A 26 30.88 -14.24 37.87
C LYS A 26 30.49 -12.93 38.53
N ASN A 27 31.19 -11.83 38.21
CA ASN A 27 30.84 -10.49 38.71
C ASN A 27 29.45 -10.06 38.27
N PHE A 28 29.09 -10.26 37.00
CA PHE A 28 27.79 -9.95 36.45
C PHE A 28 26.68 -10.70 37.19
N LYS A 29 26.85 -12.01 37.43
CA LYS A 29 25.89 -12.82 38.16
C LYS A 29 25.77 -12.43 39.65
N ARG A 30 26.88 -12.01 40.27
CA ARG A 30 26.91 -11.60 41.68
C ARG A 30 26.24 -10.25 41.92
N ASN A 31 26.39 -9.32 40.98
CA ASN A 31 25.91 -7.93 41.11
C ASN A 31 24.65 -7.64 40.24
N LYS A 32 23.78 -8.60 40.02
CA LYS A 32 22.61 -8.53 39.13
C LYS A 32 21.77 -7.24 39.31
N ARG A 33 21.61 -6.74 40.53
CA ARG A 33 20.76 -5.59 40.81
C ARG A 33 21.33 -4.28 40.21
N LYS A 34 22.64 -4.10 40.25
CA LYS A 34 23.33 -2.93 39.67
C LYS A 34 23.27 -2.91 38.15
N TYR A 35 23.28 -4.08 37.51
CA TYR A 35 23.28 -4.23 36.05
C TYR A 35 21.88 -4.17 35.41
N ARG A 36 20.82 -4.39 36.19
CA ARG A 36 19.45 -4.36 35.69
C ARG A 36 19.10 -3.02 35.08
N THR A 37 19.50 -1.92 35.67
CA THR A 37 19.20 -0.57 35.20
C THR A 37 19.80 -0.31 33.82
N THR A 38 21.09 -0.69 33.59
CA THR A 38 21.74 -0.53 32.29
C THR A 38 21.10 -1.40 31.22
N VAL A 39 20.85 -2.69 31.54
CA VAL A 39 20.20 -3.62 30.62
C VAL A 39 18.78 -3.16 30.29
N PHE A 40 18.04 -2.66 31.27
CA PHE A 40 16.69 -2.15 31.09
C PHE A 40 16.67 -0.86 30.25
N SER A 41 17.62 0.06 30.48
CA SER A 41 17.72 1.29 29.67
C SER A 41 18.02 0.95 28.20
N LEU A 42 18.98 0.06 27.94
CA LEU A 42 19.28 -0.42 26.60
C LEU A 42 18.09 -1.16 25.96
N PHE A 43 17.38 -1.99 26.74
CA PHE A 43 16.19 -2.69 26.29
C PHE A 43 15.11 -1.72 25.81
N VAL A 44 14.75 -0.74 26.65
CA VAL A 44 13.73 0.27 26.30
C VAL A 44 14.13 1.06 25.06
N SER A 45 15.40 1.44 24.96
CA SER A 45 15.91 2.20 23.81
C SER A 45 15.83 1.42 22.50
N VAL A 46 16.18 0.14 22.51
CA VAL A 46 16.09 -0.71 21.32
C VAL A 46 14.63 -0.92 20.91
N VAL A 47 13.74 -1.18 21.88
CA VAL A 47 12.31 -1.35 21.62
C VAL A 47 11.72 -0.08 21.02
N LEU A 48 11.99 1.08 21.59
CA LEU A 48 11.49 2.38 21.10
C LEU A 48 12.05 2.69 19.69
N PHE A 49 13.35 2.46 19.48
CA PHE A 49 13.98 2.68 18.18
C PHE A 49 13.33 1.84 17.07
N ILE A 50 13.21 0.52 17.29
CA ILE A 50 12.64 -0.39 16.30
C ILE A 50 11.15 -0.09 16.09
N SER A 51 10.39 0.15 17.17
CA SER A 51 8.96 0.46 17.07
C SER A 51 8.69 1.75 16.30
N ALA A 52 9.43 2.82 16.60
CA ALA A 52 9.29 4.10 15.89
C ALA A 52 9.72 3.97 14.42
N SER A 53 10.81 3.21 14.15
CA SER A 53 11.26 2.95 12.78
C SER A 53 10.26 2.10 12.00
N SER A 54 9.66 1.07 12.62
CA SER A 54 8.63 0.24 12.00
C SER A 54 7.39 1.07 11.67
N LEU A 55 6.93 1.92 12.59
CA LEU A 55 5.81 2.83 12.35
C LEU A 55 6.08 3.75 11.17
N ALA A 56 7.26 4.37 11.12
CA ALA A 56 7.63 5.25 10.00
C ALA A 56 7.67 4.49 8.66
N THR A 57 8.14 3.24 8.66
CA THR A 57 8.20 2.42 7.45
C THR A 57 6.81 2.05 6.95
N TYR A 58 5.96 1.46 7.80
CA TYR A 58 4.59 1.10 7.42
C TYR A 58 3.76 2.32 7.00
N PHE A 59 3.88 3.45 7.70
CA PHE A 59 3.23 4.69 7.30
C PHE A 59 3.65 5.16 5.90
N THR A 60 4.96 5.08 5.60
CA THR A 60 5.48 5.44 4.28
C THR A 60 4.93 4.53 3.18
N ASP A 61 4.83 3.24 3.48
CA ASP A 61 4.38 2.25 2.50
C ASP A 61 2.88 2.38 2.20
N ILE A 62 2.05 2.69 3.24
CA ILE A 62 0.62 2.99 3.06
C ILE A 62 0.45 4.18 2.11
N VAL A 63 1.09 5.30 2.43
CA VAL A 63 0.97 6.52 1.61
C VAL A 63 1.60 6.34 0.23
N GLY A 64 2.70 5.55 0.14
CA GLY A 64 3.31 5.21 -1.15
C GLY A 64 2.41 4.35 -2.04
N ALA A 65 1.65 3.43 -1.45
CA ALA A 65 0.69 2.60 -2.19
C ALA A 65 -0.45 3.45 -2.76
N GLU A 66 -0.98 4.40 -1.99
CA GLU A 66 -2.04 5.32 -2.42
C GLU A 66 -1.62 6.18 -3.62
N SER A 67 -0.32 6.54 -3.70
CA SER A 67 0.22 7.40 -4.76
C SER A 67 0.70 6.66 -6.02
N GLN A 68 0.69 5.33 -6.04
CA GLN A 68 1.20 4.53 -7.17
C GLN A 68 0.14 4.16 -8.21
N ASP A 69 -1.14 4.38 -7.93
CA ASP A 69 -2.22 3.82 -8.75
C ASP A 69 -2.60 4.67 -9.97
N MET A 70 -2.20 5.94 -10.04
CA MET A 70 -2.46 6.82 -11.17
C MET A 70 -1.14 7.32 -11.79
N ASN A 71 -0.98 7.09 -13.08
CA ASN A 71 0.25 7.37 -13.83
C ASN A 71 0.05 8.54 -14.81
N TYR A 72 -0.72 9.55 -14.43
CA TYR A 72 -0.92 10.79 -15.18
C TYR A 72 -0.73 12.01 -14.26
N ASP A 73 -0.47 13.16 -14.86
CA ASP A 73 -0.19 14.40 -14.11
C ASP A 73 -1.44 15.27 -13.97
N VAL A 74 -2.20 15.44 -15.06
CA VAL A 74 -3.44 16.24 -15.11
C VAL A 74 -4.54 15.43 -15.78
N ALA A 75 -5.76 15.52 -15.23
CA ALA A 75 -6.96 14.94 -15.84
C ALA A 75 -8.03 16.00 -16.12
N ILE A 76 -8.74 15.82 -17.20
CA ILE A 76 -9.97 16.55 -17.51
C ILE A 76 -11.12 15.55 -17.39
N ASN A 77 -12.10 15.85 -16.57
CA ASN A 77 -13.30 15.03 -16.42
C ASN A 77 -14.50 15.81 -16.95
N ILE A 78 -15.27 15.21 -17.84
CA ILE A 78 -16.47 15.78 -18.43
C ILE A 78 -17.66 14.99 -17.90
N TYR A 79 -18.52 15.66 -17.16
CA TYR A 79 -19.69 15.07 -16.52
C TYR A 79 -20.96 15.41 -17.32
N ASN A 80 -21.68 14.40 -17.78
CA ASN A 80 -23.03 14.57 -18.31
C ASN A 80 -24.03 14.50 -17.15
N TYR A 81 -24.60 15.64 -16.76
CA TYR A 81 -25.68 15.67 -15.78
C TYR A 81 -27.01 15.86 -16.51
N GLU A 82 -27.78 14.79 -16.67
CA GLU A 82 -29.15 14.86 -17.18
C GLU A 82 -30.17 15.32 -16.10
N ASP A 83 -29.78 15.34 -14.82
CA ASP A 83 -30.71 15.44 -13.67
C ASP A 83 -30.90 16.85 -13.05
N ARG A 84 -30.42 17.94 -13.66
CA ARG A 84 -30.77 19.28 -13.18
C ARG A 84 -31.92 19.84 -13.99
N LEU A 85 -33.12 19.83 -13.37
CA LEU A 85 -34.41 20.15 -13.92
C LEU A 85 -34.61 21.59 -14.50
N ASP A 86 -33.63 22.49 -14.40
CA ASP A 86 -33.80 23.92 -14.68
C ASP A 86 -32.76 24.57 -15.62
N GLU A 87 -31.77 23.85 -16.14
CA GLU A 87 -30.75 24.38 -17.05
C GLU A 87 -30.62 23.49 -18.29
N GLU A 88 -30.36 24.08 -19.48
CA GLU A 88 -30.02 23.28 -20.65
C GLU A 88 -28.80 22.43 -20.33
N PRO A 89 -28.88 21.06 -20.40
CA PRO A 89 -27.82 20.21 -19.98
C PRO A 89 -26.59 20.44 -20.89
N PHE A 90 -25.42 20.67 -20.30
CA PHE A 90 -24.16 20.60 -21.03
C PHE A 90 -24.02 19.17 -21.56
N THR A 91 -24.20 19.00 -22.85
CA THR A 91 -24.05 17.70 -23.49
C THR A 91 -22.61 17.56 -23.93
N ASP A 92 -21.94 16.50 -23.51
CA ASP A 92 -20.62 16.09 -24.02
C ASP A 92 -20.76 15.71 -25.49
N THR A 93 -20.75 16.73 -26.36
CA THR A 93 -20.94 16.56 -27.80
C THR A 93 -19.65 16.12 -28.48
N GLU A 94 -19.78 15.40 -29.60
CA GLU A 94 -18.64 15.06 -30.46
C GLU A 94 -17.88 16.33 -30.93
N GLU A 95 -18.61 17.43 -31.16
CA GLU A 95 -18.03 18.72 -31.51
C GLU A 95 -17.12 19.26 -30.37
N PHE A 96 -17.59 19.19 -29.11
CA PHE A 96 -16.80 19.61 -27.96
C PHE A 96 -15.56 18.73 -27.79
N ARG A 97 -15.69 17.41 -27.87
CA ARG A 97 -14.56 16.47 -27.78
C ARG A 97 -13.53 16.72 -28.88
N THR A 98 -13.99 16.98 -30.12
CA THR A 98 -13.11 17.31 -31.26
C THR A 98 -12.36 18.62 -31.01
N LYS A 99 -13.03 19.67 -30.52
CA LYS A 99 -12.39 20.94 -30.14
C LYS A 99 -11.37 20.77 -29.02
N LEU A 100 -11.71 19.98 -27.99
CA LEU A 100 -10.82 19.66 -26.88
C LEU A 100 -9.58 18.92 -27.37
N PHE A 101 -9.74 17.86 -28.14
CA PHE A 101 -8.65 17.07 -28.69
C PHE A 101 -7.69 17.92 -29.53
N ASN A 102 -8.24 18.72 -30.45
CA ASN A 102 -7.44 19.62 -31.29
C ASN A 102 -6.77 20.73 -30.48
N GLY A 103 -7.45 21.26 -29.48
CA GLY A 103 -6.91 22.25 -28.57
C GLY A 103 -5.74 21.71 -27.74
N LEU A 104 -5.87 20.52 -27.16
CA LEU A 104 -4.81 19.86 -26.40
C LEU A 104 -3.53 19.66 -27.22
N LYS A 105 -3.62 19.37 -28.52
CA LYS A 105 -2.48 19.29 -29.42
C LYS A 105 -1.72 20.61 -29.58
N THR A 106 -2.33 21.73 -29.27
CA THR A 106 -1.72 23.08 -29.38
C THR A 106 -1.14 23.60 -28.08
N VAL A 107 -1.39 22.94 -26.96
CA VAL A 107 -0.86 23.33 -25.64
C VAL A 107 0.61 22.92 -25.55
N ASP A 108 1.49 23.90 -25.41
CA ASP A 108 2.93 23.67 -25.31
C ASP A 108 3.33 23.16 -23.92
N GLY A 109 4.03 22.03 -23.87
CA GLY A 109 4.50 21.38 -22.65
C GLY A 109 3.68 20.13 -22.25
N ILE A 110 2.74 19.71 -23.07
CA ILE A 110 2.12 18.38 -22.98
C ILE A 110 3.04 17.36 -23.66
N ASP A 111 3.50 16.35 -22.92
CA ASP A 111 4.34 15.29 -23.46
C ASP A 111 3.50 14.24 -24.20
N GLU A 112 2.42 13.81 -23.54
CA GLU A 112 1.45 12.86 -24.10
C GLU A 112 0.07 13.12 -23.49
N PHE A 113 -0.98 12.89 -24.26
CA PHE A 113 -2.34 12.83 -23.74
C PHE A 113 -3.17 11.76 -24.43
N THR A 114 -4.18 11.28 -23.72
CA THR A 114 -5.19 10.35 -24.26
C THR A 114 -6.57 10.86 -23.88
N LEU A 115 -7.43 11.05 -24.87
CA LEU A 115 -8.84 11.28 -24.69
C LEU A 115 -9.55 9.94 -24.65
N THR A 116 -10.32 9.67 -23.58
CA THR A 116 -11.04 8.42 -23.39
C THR A 116 -12.53 8.68 -23.28
N GLN A 117 -13.33 7.73 -23.77
CA GLN A 117 -14.71 7.58 -23.37
C GLN A 117 -14.86 6.27 -22.61
N GLU A 118 -15.35 6.36 -21.40
CA GLU A 118 -15.37 5.24 -20.45
C GLU A 118 -16.78 4.91 -20.03
N MET A 119 -17.05 3.62 -19.86
CA MET A 119 -18.26 3.11 -19.24
C MET A 119 -17.92 1.92 -18.36
N GLY A 120 -18.27 2.01 -17.07
CA GLY A 120 -18.22 0.86 -16.18
C GLY A 120 -19.48 0.01 -16.30
N THR A 121 -19.32 -1.30 -16.38
CA THR A 121 -20.43 -2.25 -16.43
C THR A 121 -20.10 -3.55 -15.71
N GLU A 122 -21.11 -4.32 -15.38
CA GLU A 122 -20.96 -5.60 -14.71
C GLU A 122 -21.34 -6.75 -15.66
N PHE A 123 -20.45 -7.74 -15.77
CA PHE A 123 -20.70 -8.93 -16.56
C PHE A 123 -20.56 -10.19 -15.75
N ASN A 124 -21.38 -11.19 -16.05
CA ASN A 124 -21.19 -12.54 -15.53
C ASN A 124 -20.27 -13.32 -16.46
N VAL A 125 -19.24 -13.92 -15.88
CA VAL A 125 -18.20 -14.67 -16.58
C VAL A 125 -18.14 -16.09 -16.04
N ASP A 126 -18.06 -17.10 -16.93
CA ASP A 126 -17.90 -18.52 -16.58
C ASP A 126 -16.63 -18.69 -15.73
N LYS A 127 -16.75 -19.37 -14.59
CA LYS A 127 -15.66 -19.60 -13.60
C LYS A 127 -14.40 -20.20 -14.19
N LYS A 128 -14.50 -20.93 -15.31
CA LYS A 128 -13.33 -21.48 -16.02
C LYS A 128 -12.40 -20.41 -16.60
N TYR A 129 -12.92 -19.20 -16.87
CA TYR A 129 -12.15 -18.07 -17.38
C TYR A 129 -11.69 -17.11 -16.28
N ILE A 130 -12.02 -17.41 -15.01
CA ILE A 130 -11.67 -16.56 -13.87
C ILE A 130 -10.36 -17.04 -13.24
N SER A 131 -9.54 -16.09 -12.78
CA SER A 131 -8.24 -16.40 -12.19
C SER A 131 -8.39 -17.14 -10.87
N GLU A 132 -7.48 -18.07 -10.59
CA GLU A 132 -7.43 -18.76 -9.28
C GLU A 132 -7.24 -17.79 -8.11
N LYS A 133 -6.52 -16.68 -8.34
CA LYS A 133 -6.29 -15.65 -7.31
C LYS A 133 -7.60 -14.98 -6.91
N TYR A 134 -8.42 -14.61 -7.90
CA TYR A 134 -9.73 -14.03 -7.65
C TYR A 134 -10.68 -15.03 -6.98
N LEU A 135 -10.76 -16.27 -7.48
CA LEU A 135 -11.58 -17.32 -6.89
C LEU A 135 -11.21 -17.59 -5.43
N ASN A 136 -9.91 -17.66 -5.12
CA ASN A 136 -9.44 -17.85 -3.74
C ASN A 136 -9.80 -16.67 -2.84
N MET A 137 -9.76 -15.45 -3.35
CA MET A 137 -10.17 -14.26 -2.63
C MET A 137 -11.68 -14.30 -2.32
N VAL A 138 -12.52 -14.56 -3.31
CA VAL A 138 -13.98 -14.63 -3.16
C VAL A 138 -14.34 -15.73 -2.14
N ASN A 139 -13.77 -16.94 -2.26
CA ASN A 139 -14.02 -18.04 -1.34
C ASN A 139 -13.62 -17.73 0.11
N LYS A 140 -12.61 -16.87 0.30
CA LYS A 140 -12.13 -16.45 1.63
C LYS A 140 -13.00 -15.37 2.27
N GLU A 141 -13.50 -14.43 1.49
CA GLU A 141 -14.18 -13.23 2.02
C GLU A 141 -15.72 -13.33 1.97
N ARG A 142 -16.28 -14.05 1.01
CA ARG A 142 -17.74 -14.29 0.92
C ARG A 142 -18.15 -15.54 1.69
N ASP A 143 -19.06 -15.38 2.63
CA ASP A 143 -19.76 -16.51 3.28
C ASP A 143 -20.87 -17.04 2.34
N GLY A 144 -20.50 -17.82 1.33
CA GLY A 144 -21.38 -18.78 0.65
C GLY A 144 -22.70 -18.27 0.04
N SER A 145 -22.84 -16.98 -0.36
CA SER A 145 -24.10 -16.45 -0.90
C SER A 145 -24.09 -16.33 -2.43
N SER A 146 -25.01 -17.05 -3.03
CA SER A 146 -25.77 -16.81 -4.28
C SER A 146 -25.04 -16.46 -5.58
N ASP A 147 -23.86 -16.98 -5.85
CA ASP A 147 -23.38 -16.99 -7.23
C ASP A 147 -24.03 -18.15 -7.99
N LYS A 148 -24.54 -17.90 -9.21
CA LYS A 148 -24.92 -18.98 -10.11
C LYS A 148 -23.80 -20.01 -10.12
N GLU A 149 -24.12 -21.29 -10.08
CA GLU A 149 -23.15 -22.38 -9.85
C GLU A 149 -21.90 -22.32 -10.74
N ASN A 150 -21.97 -21.71 -11.91
CA ASN A 150 -20.92 -21.72 -12.93
C ASN A 150 -20.38 -20.32 -13.33
N GLU A 151 -20.97 -19.22 -12.91
CA GLU A 151 -20.57 -17.85 -13.30
C GLU A 151 -20.28 -16.99 -12.09
N LEU A 152 -19.43 -15.96 -12.27
CA LEU A 152 -19.20 -14.89 -11.31
C LEU A 152 -19.31 -13.53 -12.00
N ASN A 153 -19.86 -12.58 -11.27
CA ASN A 153 -19.95 -11.21 -11.66
C ASN A 153 -18.58 -10.52 -11.54
N GLY A 154 -18.18 -9.77 -12.56
CA GLY A 154 -16.97 -8.96 -12.59
C GLY A 154 -17.26 -7.56 -13.11
N LEU A 155 -16.54 -6.59 -12.58
CA LEU A 155 -16.57 -5.20 -13.03
C LEU A 155 -15.62 -5.00 -14.21
N PHE A 156 -16.17 -4.49 -15.30
CA PHE A 156 -15.44 -4.17 -16.52
C PHE A 156 -15.56 -2.68 -16.82
N THR A 157 -14.51 -2.11 -17.37
CA THR A 157 -14.51 -0.75 -17.90
C THR A 157 -14.22 -0.79 -19.38
N TYR A 158 -15.17 -0.34 -20.20
CA TYR A 158 -14.93 -0.08 -21.61
C TYR A 158 -14.21 1.24 -21.75
N ASN A 159 -13.15 1.26 -22.54
CA ASN A 159 -12.39 2.47 -22.85
C ASN A 159 -12.25 2.61 -24.35
N PHE A 160 -12.81 3.65 -24.94
CA PHE A 160 -12.50 4.07 -26.30
C PHE A 160 -11.47 5.17 -26.25
N ILE A 161 -10.36 4.97 -26.93
CA ILE A 161 -9.28 5.95 -27.02
C ILE A 161 -9.02 6.33 -28.47
N ASP A 162 -8.43 7.50 -28.70
CA ASP A 162 -8.12 7.93 -30.05
C ASP A 162 -7.21 6.91 -30.77
N ASP A 163 -7.42 6.75 -32.08
CA ASP A 163 -6.75 5.73 -32.87
C ASP A 163 -5.22 5.84 -32.84
N ASP A 164 -4.67 7.06 -32.72
CA ASP A 164 -3.22 7.26 -32.65
C ASP A 164 -2.67 6.84 -31.28
N ALA A 165 -3.38 7.13 -30.19
CA ALA A 165 -3.04 6.62 -28.86
C ALA A 165 -3.11 5.10 -28.81
N PHE A 166 -4.13 4.51 -29.45
CA PHE A 166 -4.25 3.05 -29.53
C PHE A 166 -3.08 2.41 -30.28
N ARG A 167 -2.65 2.98 -31.41
CA ARG A 167 -1.47 2.51 -32.15
C ARG A 167 -0.19 2.62 -31.33
N ARG A 168 0.01 3.75 -30.64
CA ARG A 168 1.16 3.90 -29.73
C ARG A 168 1.19 2.81 -28.63
N LEU A 169 0.01 2.47 -28.11
CA LEU A 169 -0.11 1.41 -27.09
C LEU A 169 0.25 0.04 -27.66
N LEU A 170 -0.22 -0.29 -28.87
CA LEU A 170 0.16 -1.52 -29.59
C LEU A 170 1.67 -1.59 -29.84
N GLU A 171 2.26 -0.49 -30.34
CA GLU A 171 3.70 -0.40 -30.62
C GLU A 171 4.54 -0.59 -29.35
N LYS A 172 4.16 0.06 -28.25
CA LYS A 172 4.83 -0.06 -26.94
C LYS A 172 4.85 -1.50 -26.44
N GLU A 173 3.76 -2.23 -26.61
CA GLU A 173 3.62 -3.63 -26.17
C GLU A 173 4.13 -4.64 -27.23
N GLY A 174 4.56 -4.18 -28.42
CA GLY A 174 5.02 -5.03 -29.51
C GLY A 174 3.91 -5.90 -30.14
N ILE A 175 2.66 -5.42 -30.11
CA ILE A 175 1.47 -6.12 -30.59
C ILE A 175 1.16 -5.67 -32.04
N ASN A 176 0.84 -6.62 -32.91
CA ASN A 176 0.40 -6.33 -34.29
C ASN A 176 -1.02 -5.76 -34.27
N GLU A 177 -1.31 -4.77 -35.15
CA GLU A 177 -2.64 -4.14 -35.26
C GLU A 177 -3.74 -5.03 -35.85
N ASP A 178 -3.44 -6.25 -36.32
CA ASP A 178 -4.37 -7.13 -37.01
C ASP A 178 -5.65 -7.43 -36.21
N GLY A 179 -6.78 -6.94 -36.72
CA GLY A 179 -8.13 -7.16 -36.17
C GLY A 179 -8.58 -6.20 -35.09
N TYR A 180 -7.74 -5.24 -34.63
CA TYR A 180 -8.18 -4.24 -33.67
C TYR A 180 -9.04 -3.14 -34.29
N PHE A 181 -8.75 -2.80 -35.56
CA PHE A 181 -9.50 -1.81 -36.32
C PHE A 181 -10.55 -2.44 -37.25
N ASP A 182 -10.88 -3.71 -37.02
CA ASP A 182 -11.93 -4.40 -37.79
C ASP A 182 -13.31 -3.85 -37.40
N LYS A 183 -14.02 -3.27 -38.36
CA LYS A 183 -15.34 -2.65 -38.12
C LYS A 183 -16.46 -3.66 -37.87
N GLU A 184 -16.27 -4.94 -38.19
CA GLU A 184 -17.28 -5.97 -37.97
C GLU A 184 -17.07 -6.75 -36.68
N ASN A 185 -15.81 -7.04 -36.31
CA ASN A 185 -15.47 -7.82 -35.14
C ASN A 185 -14.14 -7.35 -34.54
N PRO A 186 -14.11 -6.12 -33.98
CA PRO A 186 -12.89 -5.56 -33.42
C PRO A 186 -12.41 -6.33 -32.19
N LYS A 187 -11.10 -6.46 -32.05
CA LYS A 187 -10.48 -7.04 -30.85
C LYS A 187 -10.26 -5.99 -29.78
N ALA A 188 -10.46 -6.39 -28.52
CA ALA A 188 -10.07 -5.59 -27.37
C ALA A 188 -8.60 -5.82 -26.97
N LEU A 189 -7.91 -4.78 -26.55
CA LEU A 189 -6.78 -4.93 -25.63
C LEU A 189 -7.34 -5.00 -24.20
N VAL A 190 -6.79 -5.90 -23.38
CA VAL A 190 -7.28 -6.11 -22.01
C VAL A 190 -6.18 -5.78 -21.02
N TYR A 191 -6.46 -4.86 -20.11
CA TYR A 191 -5.70 -4.69 -18.87
C TYR A 191 -6.53 -5.23 -17.71
N ASP A 192 -6.01 -6.26 -17.02
CA ASP A 192 -6.76 -7.01 -16.02
C ASP A 192 -5.98 -7.10 -14.71
N MET A 193 -6.09 -6.04 -13.91
CA MET A 193 -5.64 -6.01 -12.51
C MET A 193 -6.64 -5.19 -11.71
N GLY A 194 -7.70 -5.87 -11.27
CA GLY A 194 -8.77 -5.25 -10.50
C GLY A 194 -8.40 -5.01 -9.04
N THR A 195 -8.87 -3.89 -8.49
CA THR A 195 -8.80 -3.57 -7.07
C THR A 195 -10.15 -3.88 -6.41
N TYR A 196 -10.15 -4.82 -5.48
CA TYR A 196 -11.37 -5.29 -4.81
C TYR A 196 -11.32 -4.96 -3.32
N ILE A 197 -12.36 -4.28 -2.83
CA ILE A 197 -12.48 -3.85 -1.44
C ILE A 197 -13.56 -4.67 -0.77
N TYR A 198 -13.19 -5.40 0.29
CA TYR A 198 -14.11 -6.16 1.12
C TYR A 198 -14.18 -5.58 2.52
N GLN A 199 -15.40 -5.26 2.96
CA GLN A 199 -15.66 -4.83 4.33
C GLN A 199 -16.19 -6.00 5.17
N LYS A 200 -15.48 -6.34 6.25
CA LYS A 200 -15.94 -7.34 7.22
C LYS A 200 -15.60 -6.87 8.64
N ASN A 201 -16.61 -6.76 9.50
CA ASN A 201 -16.44 -6.35 10.91
C ASN A 201 -15.77 -4.96 11.07
N ASN A 202 -16.19 -3.96 10.31
CA ASN A 202 -15.61 -2.61 10.23
C ASN A 202 -14.13 -2.59 9.80
N LYS A 203 -13.66 -3.63 9.12
CA LYS A 203 -12.32 -3.70 8.54
C LYS A 203 -12.42 -3.82 7.05
N GLU A 204 -11.68 -2.97 6.35
CA GLU A 204 -11.52 -3.03 4.92
C GLU A 204 -10.31 -3.89 4.57
N LYS A 205 -10.45 -4.67 3.51
CA LYS A 205 -9.35 -5.40 2.89
C LYS A 205 -9.34 -5.12 1.41
N VAL A 206 -8.22 -4.63 0.94
CA VAL A 206 -7.99 -4.34 -0.47
C VAL A 206 -7.21 -5.51 -1.08
N TYR A 207 -7.68 -6.00 -2.20
CA TYR A 207 -7.03 -7.02 -3.00
C TYR A 207 -6.77 -6.47 -4.40
N ILE A 208 -5.55 -6.59 -4.88
CA ILE A 208 -5.18 -6.25 -6.27
C ILE A 208 -4.86 -7.57 -6.96
N VAL A 209 -5.82 -8.08 -7.72
CA VAL A 209 -5.71 -9.38 -8.37
C VAL A 209 -6.33 -9.34 -9.76
N PRO A 210 -5.81 -10.13 -10.72
CA PRO A 210 -6.47 -10.29 -12.02
C PRO A 210 -7.80 -11.00 -11.83
N PHE A 211 -8.84 -10.52 -12.51
CA PHE A 211 -10.13 -11.18 -12.57
C PHE A 211 -10.10 -12.37 -13.54
N LEU A 212 -9.51 -12.19 -14.72
CA LEU A 212 -9.47 -13.18 -15.80
C LEU A 212 -8.25 -14.11 -15.69
N ASN A 213 -8.41 -15.35 -16.12
CA ASN A 213 -7.32 -16.31 -16.29
C ASN A 213 -6.76 -16.22 -17.69
N LYS A 214 -5.63 -15.53 -17.86
CA LYS A 214 -4.98 -15.33 -19.18
C LYS A 214 -4.67 -16.64 -19.91
N ASP A 215 -4.32 -17.71 -19.20
CA ASP A 215 -3.91 -18.98 -19.76
C ASP A 215 -5.09 -19.83 -20.26
N ALA A 216 -6.27 -19.63 -19.70
CA ALA A 216 -7.50 -20.33 -20.07
C ALA A 216 -8.40 -19.53 -21.01
N PHE A 217 -7.93 -18.33 -21.43
CA PHE A 217 -8.77 -17.37 -22.12
C PHE A 217 -8.97 -17.75 -23.62
N PRO A 218 -10.21 -17.84 -24.08
CA PRO A 218 -10.49 -18.02 -25.51
C PRO A 218 -10.26 -16.71 -26.28
N THR A 219 -10.09 -16.80 -27.58
CA THR A 219 -10.04 -15.61 -28.47
C THR A 219 -11.34 -14.79 -28.44
N THR A 220 -12.45 -15.41 -28.03
CA THR A 220 -13.74 -14.73 -27.84
C THR A 220 -14.32 -15.09 -26.49
N LEU A 221 -14.55 -14.09 -25.66
CA LEU A 221 -15.23 -14.20 -24.38
C LEU A 221 -16.73 -14.01 -24.58
N LYS A 222 -17.51 -15.02 -24.25
CA LYS A 222 -18.95 -14.87 -24.15
C LYS A 222 -19.29 -14.44 -22.70
N ILE A 223 -19.90 -13.29 -22.58
CA ILE A 223 -20.35 -12.72 -21.31
C ILE A 223 -21.86 -12.54 -21.34
N THR A 224 -22.44 -12.47 -20.16
CA THR A 224 -23.85 -12.21 -20.00
C THR A 224 -24.04 -10.87 -19.30
N GLU A 225 -24.86 -10.03 -19.87
CA GLU A 225 -25.30 -8.77 -19.29
C GLU A 225 -26.77 -8.89 -18.91
N VAL A 226 -27.11 -8.51 -17.68
CA VAL A 226 -28.50 -8.33 -17.29
C VAL A 226 -28.91 -6.93 -17.69
N LEU A 227 -29.97 -6.79 -18.47
CA LEU A 227 -30.52 -5.51 -18.87
C LEU A 227 -30.71 -4.62 -17.64
N PRO A 228 -30.00 -3.49 -17.52
CA PRO A 228 -30.03 -2.67 -16.30
C PRO A 228 -31.37 -1.98 -16.09
N TRP A 229 -32.02 -1.59 -17.17
CA TRP A 229 -33.35 -0.95 -17.17
C TRP A 229 -34.01 -1.11 -18.54
N PHE A 230 -35.33 -0.89 -18.57
CA PHE A 230 -36.10 -0.81 -19.79
C PHE A 230 -37.31 0.13 -19.61
N THR A 231 -37.88 0.63 -20.71
CA THR A 231 -39.05 1.50 -20.68
C THR A 231 -40.28 0.73 -21.20
N GLU A 232 -41.36 0.77 -20.45
CA GLU A 232 -42.69 0.27 -20.84
C GLU A 232 -43.75 1.34 -20.53
N ASP A 233 -44.55 1.70 -21.49
CA ASP A 233 -45.62 2.73 -21.38
C ASP A 233 -45.12 4.10 -20.83
N ASN A 234 -43.94 4.54 -21.23
CA ASN A 234 -43.22 5.72 -20.74
C ASN A 234 -42.84 5.69 -19.26
N VAL A 235 -42.74 4.50 -18.66
CA VAL A 235 -42.26 4.27 -17.32
C VAL A 235 -40.96 3.48 -17.39
N GLU A 236 -39.92 3.94 -16.67
CA GLU A 236 -38.65 3.27 -16.59
C GLU A 236 -38.62 2.27 -15.44
N TYR A 237 -38.23 1.05 -15.76
CA TYR A 237 -38.10 -0.05 -14.80
C TYR A 237 -36.65 -0.44 -14.69
N TYR A 238 -36.10 -0.51 -13.45
CA TYR A 238 -34.71 -0.76 -13.15
C TYR A 238 -34.52 -2.13 -12.50
N TYR A 239 -33.44 -2.81 -12.82
CA TYR A 239 -33.05 -4.07 -12.19
C TYR A 239 -32.25 -3.81 -10.91
N PHE A 240 -32.77 -4.22 -9.76
CA PHE A 240 -32.12 -4.07 -8.45
C PHE A 240 -31.45 -5.35 -7.95
N GLY A 241 -30.97 -6.21 -8.84
CA GLY A 241 -30.24 -7.44 -8.47
C GLY A 241 -31.11 -8.57 -7.92
N LYS A 242 -32.44 -8.51 -8.08
CA LYS A 242 -33.37 -9.48 -7.53
C LYS A 242 -33.90 -10.45 -8.58
N THR A 243 -33.79 -11.77 -8.31
CA THR A 243 -34.45 -12.80 -9.12
C THR A 243 -35.43 -13.62 -8.26
N VAL A 244 -36.48 -14.17 -8.90
CA VAL A 244 -37.44 -15.07 -8.28
C VAL A 244 -37.66 -16.28 -9.19
N VAL A 245 -37.81 -17.45 -8.60
CA VAL A 245 -38.17 -18.67 -9.33
C VAL A 245 -39.66 -18.95 -9.13
N LYS A 246 -40.41 -18.98 -10.22
CA LYS A 246 -41.86 -19.35 -10.25
C LYS A 246 -42.02 -20.47 -11.27
N ASP A 247 -42.63 -21.57 -10.86
CA ASP A 247 -42.87 -22.75 -11.74
C ASP A 247 -41.61 -23.32 -12.44
N GLY A 248 -40.47 -23.21 -11.79
CA GLY A 248 -39.17 -23.66 -12.34
C GLY A 248 -38.52 -22.70 -13.34
N ILE A 249 -39.12 -21.55 -13.58
CA ILE A 249 -38.57 -20.46 -14.44
C ILE A 249 -38.01 -19.37 -13.57
N THR A 250 -36.78 -18.92 -13.87
CA THR A 250 -36.15 -17.78 -13.21
C THR A 250 -36.64 -16.48 -13.87
N TYR A 251 -37.15 -15.58 -13.05
CA TYR A 251 -37.53 -14.23 -13.47
C TYR A 251 -36.64 -13.18 -12.85
N TYR A 252 -36.22 -12.21 -13.63
CA TYR A 252 -35.53 -11.01 -13.22
C TYR A 252 -36.57 -9.97 -12.84
N VAL A 253 -36.43 -9.42 -11.62
CA VAL A 253 -37.45 -8.50 -11.07
C VAL A 253 -37.01 -7.07 -11.26
N TYR A 254 -37.78 -6.31 -12.03
CA TYR A 254 -37.57 -4.89 -12.26
C TYR A 254 -38.62 -4.10 -11.47
N ASP A 255 -38.27 -2.90 -11.05
CA ASP A 255 -39.17 -1.98 -10.37
C ASP A 255 -38.88 -0.52 -10.79
N ILE A 256 -39.80 0.39 -10.54
CA ILE A 256 -39.59 1.81 -10.78
C ILE A 256 -38.59 2.40 -9.77
N ALA A 257 -37.86 3.47 -10.16
CA ALA A 257 -37.06 4.24 -9.23
C ALA A 257 -37.94 4.88 -8.14
N ARG A 258 -37.49 4.84 -6.87
CA ARG A 258 -38.24 5.35 -5.71
C ARG A 258 -37.36 6.23 -4.86
N GLU A 259 -38.01 7.12 -4.11
CA GLU A 259 -37.33 7.89 -3.06
C GLU A 259 -37.01 7.02 -1.84
N GLU A 260 -36.00 7.40 -1.09
CA GLU A 260 -35.51 6.67 0.09
C GLU A 260 -36.61 6.60 1.16
N GLY A 261 -37.16 5.41 1.44
CA GLY A 261 -38.20 5.19 2.45
C GLY A 261 -39.55 4.77 1.92
N GLU A 262 -39.78 4.72 0.61
CA GLU A 262 -41.01 4.18 0.04
C GLU A 262 -41.03 2.63 0.08
N GLU A 263 -42.20 2.06 0.45
CA GLU A 263 -42.39 0.60 0.46
C GLU A 263 -42.53 0.06 -0.98
N PHE A 264 -41.97 -1.14 -1.21
CA PHE A 264 -42.08 -1.84 -2.48
C PHE A 264 -43.53 -2.31 -2.72
N ASP A 265 -44.14 -1.86 -3.81
CA ASP A 265 -45.45 -2.29 -4.23
C ASP A 265 -45.33 -3.43 -5.27
N GLU A 266 -46.13 -4.52 -5.08
CA GLU A 266 -46.11 -5.65 -6.02
C GLU A 266 -46.66 -5.24 -7.41
N ASP A 267 -47.55 -4.23 -7.48
CA ASP A 267 -48.19 -3.79 -8.72
C ASP A 267 -47.23 -3.02 -9.65
N THR A 268 -46.14 -2.48 -9.11
CA THR A 268 -45.13 -1.78 -9.90
C THR A 268 -44.05 -2.69 -10.47
N LYS A 269 -43.96 -3.94 -10.00
CA LYS A 269 -42.93 -4.86 -10.46
C LYS A 269 -43.17 -5.42 -11.84
N ARG A 270 -42.10 -5.60 -12.59
CA ARG A 270 -42.08 -6.33 -13.84
C ARG A 270 -41.17 -7.55 -13.72
N TYR A 271 -41.57 -8.62 -14.34
CA TYR A 271 -40.93 -9.90 -14.29
C TYR A 271 -40.50 -10.31 -15.70
N LEU A 272 -39.21 -10.19 -16.01
CA LEU A 272 -38.67 -10.62 -17.30
C LEU A 272 -38.08 -12.03 -17.16
N THR A 273 -38.29 -12.83 -18.18
CA THR A 273 -37.62 -14.13 -18.29
C THR A 273 -36.14 -13.97 -18.57
N GLU A 274 -35.35 -15.05 -18.47
CA GLU A 274 -33.91 -15.00 -18.80
C GLU A 274 -33.68 -14.58 -20.27
N GLU A 275 -34.56 -14.97 -21.20
CA GLU A 275 -34.46 -14.59 -22.61
C GLU A 275 -34.71 -13.10 -22.86
N GLU A 276 -35.56 -12.48 -22.03
CA GLU A 276 -35.90 -11.06 -22.10
C GLU A 276 -34.92 -10.17 -21.34
N ALA A 277 -34.39 -10.66 -20.23
CA ALA A 277 -33.55 -9.88 -19.30
C ALA A 277 -32.05 -10.02 -19.58
N ILE A 278 -31.60 -11.08 -20.26
CA ILE A 278 -30.18 -11.32 -20.49
C ILE A 278 -29.82 -11.14 -21.96
N SER A 279 -28.88 -10.23 -22.19
CA SER A 279 -28.16 -10.15 -23.43
C SER A 279 -26.85 -10.92 -23.36
N TYR A 280 -26.47 -11.53 -24.49
CA TYR A 280 -25.19 -12.22 -24.63
C TYR A 280 -24.29 -11.38 -25.51
N LEU A 281 -23.15 -10.98 -24.95
CA LEU A 281 -22.15 -10.22 -25.67
C LEU A 281 -20.93 -11.09 -25.95
N ASN A 282 -20.39 -11.00 -27.16
CA ASN A 282 -19.17 -11.68 -27.54
C ASN A 282 -18.05 -10.64 -27.67
N ILE A 283 -17.06 -10.72 -26.79
CA ILE A 283 -15.89 -9.84 -26.81
C ILE A 283 -14.74 -10.61 -27.46
N SER A 284 -14.27 -10.12 -28.60
CA SER A 284 -13.05 -10.63 -29.23
C SER A 284 -11.83 -10.04 -28.50
N VAL A 285 -11.04 -10.88 -27.84
CA VAL A 285 -9.82 -10.45 -27.14
C VAL A 285 -8.61 -10.65 -28.03
N GLY A 286 -7.84 -9.59 -28.21
CA GLY A 286 -6.60 -9.62 -28.99
C GLY A 286 -5.38 -9.97 -28.12
N ALA A 287 -5.14 -9.20 -27.09
CA ALA A 287 -4.02 -9.40 -26.18
C ALA A 287 -4.30 -8.85 -24.78
N PHE A 288 -3.53 -9.35 -23.80
CA PHE A 288 -3.47 -8.78 -22.44
C PHE A 288 -2.25 -7.89 -22.32
N LEU A 289 -2.45 -6.68 -21.81
CA LEU A 289 -1.38 -5.74 -21.52
C LEU A 289 -0.57 -6.20 -20.29
N THR A 290 0.73 -5.93 -20.31
CA THR A 290 1.64 -6.24 -19.21
C THR A 290 1.78 -5.08 -18.24
N GLU A 291 1.77 -3.86 -18.77
CA GLU A 291 1.84 -2.63 -17.97
C GLU A 291 0.47 -1.94 -17.92
N LYS A 292 0.20 -1.27 -16.80
CA LYS A 292 -1.01 -0.47 -16.63
C LYS A 292 -0.92 0.78 -17.52
N PRO A 293 -1.85 0.96 -18.47
CA PRO A 293 -1.98 2.25 -19.14
C PRO A 293 -2.31 3.36 -18.14
N TYR A 294 -1.76 4.55 -18.32
CA TYR A 294 -1.96 5.65 -17.37
C TYR A 294 -3.42 6.11 -17.26
N PHE A 295 -4.24 5.81 -18.24
CA PHE A 295 -5.68 6.09 -18.25
C PHE A 295 -6.55 4.93 -17.76
N ALA A 296 -6.00 3.73 -17.55
CA ALA A 296 -6.79 2.57 -17.13
C ALA A 296 -7.20 2.65 -15.65
N GLY A 297 -8.48 2.36 -15.38
CA GLY A 297 -9.05 2.32 -14.04
C GLY A 297 -8.68 1.06 -13.24
N TYR A 298 -9.43 0.84 -12.13
CA TYR A 298 -9.19 -0.22 -11.16
C TYR A 298 -9.90 -1.54 -11.47
N ASN A 299 -10.64 -1.62 -12.58
CA ASN A 299 -11.38 -2.79 -12.99
C ASN A 299 -10.66 -3.54 -14.12
N THR A 300 -11.30 -4.60 -14.65
CA THR A 300 -10.88 -5.19 -15.92
C THR A 300 -11.19 -4.23 -17.06
N ASN A 301 -10.17 -3.69 -17.71
CA ASN A 301 -10.31 -2.70 -18.77
C ASN A 301 -10.32 -3.36 -20.14
N LEU A 302 -11.34 -3.07 -20.93
CA LEU A 302 -11.47 -3.43 -22.35
C LEU A 302 -11.20 -2.17 -23.17
N ILE A 303 -10.08 -2.13 -23.87
CA ILE A 303 -9.60 -0.93 -24.56
C ILE A 303 -9.76 -1.14 -26.07
N TYR A 304 -10.41 -0.18 -26.71
CA TYR A 304 -10.71 -0.17 -28.15
C TYR A 304 -10.28 1.15 -28.79
N PRO A 305 -9.94 1.17 -30.08
CA PRO A 305 -9.78 2.42 -30.83
C PRO A 305 -11.16 3.09 -31.07
N GLU A 306 -11.17 4.42 -31.07
CA GLU A 306 -12.39 5.23 -31.29
C GLU A 306 -13.12 4.89 -32.59
N SER A 307 -12.37 4.55 -33.64
CA SER A 307 -12.92 4.24 -34.99
C SER A 307 -13.84 3.01 -35.06
N VAL A 308 -13.84 2.15 -34.02
CA VAL A 308 -14.74 0.97 -33.93
C VAL A 308 -15.88 1.14 -32.93
N LYS A 309 -15.98 2.32 -32.33
CA LYS A 309 -16.91 2.60 -31.24
C LYS A 309 -18.35 2.27 -31.59
N GLU A 310 -18.86 2.71 -32.75
CA GLU A 310 -20.24 2.47 -33.18
C GLU A 310 -20.64 0.98 -33.15
N LYS A 311 -19.67 0.08 -33.33
CA LYS A 311 -19.90 -1.36 -33.33
C LYS A 311 -19.93 -1.99 -31.94
N VAL A 312 -19.17 -1.45 -31.00
CA VAL A 312 -18.89 -2.08 -29.70
C VAL A 312 -19.57 -1.34 -28.57
N MET A 313 -19.98 -0.07 -28.81
CA MET A 313 -20.59 0.78 -27.80
C MET A 313 -21.89 0.17 -27.28
N LEU A 314 -21.95 0.01 -25.97
CA LEU A 314 -23.16 -0.43 -25.26
C LEU A 314 -24.06 0.77 -24.96
N GLU A 315 -25.36 0.51 -24.79
CA GLU A 315 -26.28 1.51 -24.22
C GLU A 315 -25.93 1.75 -22.76
N GLY A 316 -25.81 3.00 -22.33
CA GLY A 316 -25.49 3.34 -20.96
C GLY A 316 -24.85 4.73 -20.81
N TYR A 317 -24.43 5.03 -19.60
CA TYR A 317 -23.85 6.31 -19.24
C TYR A 317 -22.33 6.31 -19.52
N TRP A 318 -21.94 7.10 -20.52
CA TRP A 318 -20.55 7.27 -20.93
C TRP A 318 -19.97 8.55 -20.36
N GLN A 319 -18.77 8.46 -19.80
CA GLN A 319 -17.99 9.59 -19.32
C GLN A 319 -16.81 9.85 -20.25
N THR A 320 -16.53 11.11 -20.50
CA THR A 320 -15.32 11.49 -21.25
C THR A 320 -14.27 12.02 -20.31
N HIS A 321 -13.05 11.50 -20.45
CA HIS A 321 -11.87 11.93 -19.71
C HIS A 321 -10.74 12.25 -20.67
N ALA A 322 -9.87 13.19 -20.30
CA ALA A 322 -8.57 13.33 -20.93
C ALA A 322 -7.49 13.22 -19.85
N TYR A 323 -6.55 12.33 -20.06
CA TYR A 323 -5.40 12.11 -19.17
C TYR A 323 -4.16 12.67 -19.85
N ILE A 324 -3.37 13.44 -19.13
CA ILE A 324 -2.26 14.24 -19.64
C ILE A 324 -1.00 13.90 -18.84
N LEU A 325 0.10 13.67 -19.57
CA LEU A 325 1.46 13.58 -19.04
C LEU A 325 2.22 14.87 -19.39
N CYS A 326 2.90 15.46 -18.41
CA CYS A 326 3.62 16.72 -18.60
C CYS A 326 4.67 16.93 -17.49
N GLU A 327 5.72 17.71 -17.77
CA GLU A 327 6.71 18.06 -16.75
C GLU A 327 6.22 19.19 -15.79
N ASP A 328 5.51 20.20 -16.32
CA ASP A 328 4.99 21.34 -15.54
C ASP A 328 3.47 21.29 -15.42
N HIS A 329 3.01 20.44 -14.49
CA HIS A 329 1.59 20.20 -14.27
C HIS A 329 0.82 21.49 -13.87
N ASN A 330 1.42 22.40 -13.09
CA ASN A 330 0.78 23.64 -12.67
C ASN A 330 0.47 24.56 -13.86
N LYS A 331 1.45 24.70 -14.79
CA LYS A 331 1.26 25.46 -16.03
C LYS A 331 0.20 24.81 -16.88
N ILE A 332 0.31 23.49 -17.10
CA ILE A 332 -0.62 22.73 -17.97
C ILE A 332 -2.05 22.75 -17.41
N ALA A 333 -2.26 22.54 -16.12
CA ALA A 333 -3.59 22.63 -15.51
C ALA A 333 -4.24 24.01 -15.73
N SER A 334 -3.44 25.08 -15.63
CA SER A 334 -3.87 26.47 -15.89
C SER A 334 -4.20 26.70 -17.37
N ASP A 335 -3.31 26.28 -18.28
CA ASP A 335 -3.46 26.45 -19.73
C ASP A 335 -4.65 25.63 -20.27
N VAL A 336 -4.82 24.41 -19.80
CA VAL A 336 -5.97 23.54 -20.12
C VAL A 336 -7.27 24.14 -19.60
N SER A 337 -7.29 24.66 -18.37
CA SER A 337 -8.47 25.34 -17.83
C SER A 337 -8.85 26.59 -18.65
N ARG A 338 -7.88 27.28 -19.22
CA ARG A 338 -8.13 28.39 -20.15
C ARG A 338 -8.68 27.88 -21.48
N LEU A 339 -8.06 26.86 -22.07
CA LEU A 339 -8.53 26.21 -23.30
C LEU A 339 -10.00 25.77 -23.18
N ILE A 340 -10.38 25.11 -22.09
CA ILE A 340 -11.76 24.65 -21.87
C ILE A 340 -12.74 25.82 -21.94
N ARG A 341 -12.43 26.96 -21.29
CA ARG A 341 -13.27 28.16 -21.37
C ARG A 341 -13.35 28.74 -22.78
N GLU A 342 -12.25 28.74 -23.54
CA GLU A 342 -12.18 29.25 -24.90
C GLU A 342 -12.99 28.42 -25.91
N ILE A 343 -13.07 27.10 -25.70
CA ILE A 343 -13.84 26.21 -26.57
C ILE A 343 -15.31 26.09 -26.16
N GLY A 344 -15.74 26.81 -25.11
CA GLY A 344 -17.11 26.84 -24.64
C GLY A 344 -17.46 25.80 -23.59
N GLY A 345 -16.48 25.23 -22.90
CA GLY A 345 -16.70 24.32 -21.78
C GLY A 345 -17.21 25.05 -20.53
N ASP A 346 -18.23 24.50 -19.90
CA ASP A 346 -18.75 24.99 -18.62
C ASP A 346 -17.98 24.32 -17.47
N THR A 347 -17.43 25.14 -16.57
CA THR A 347 -16.67 24.68 -15.40
C THR A 347 -17.52 23.93 -14.36
N ASN A 348 -18.85 23.96 -14.48
CA ASN A 348 -19.74 23.12 -13.66
C ASN A 348 -19.75 21.65 -14.12
N TYR A 349 -19.48 21.41 -15.40
CA TYR A 349 -19.53 20.09 -16.03
C TYR A 349 -18.17 19.56 -16.48
N VAL A 350 -17.19 20.46 -16.61
CA VAL A 350 -15.81 20.11 -17.01
C VAL A 350 -14.84 20.51 -15.92
N SER A 351 -14.29 19.54 -15.23
CA SER A 351 -13.27 19.76 -14.19
C SER A 351 -11.88 19.44 -14.70
N VAL A 352 -10.91 20.29 -14.34
CA VAL A 352 -9.48 20.01 -14.52
C VAL A 352 -8.91 19.64 -13.16
N TYR A 353 -8.37 18.46 -13.06
CA TYR A 353 -7.80 17.91 -11.84
C TYR A 353 -6.30 17.77 -11.97
N ASP A 354 -5.56 18.51 -11.16
CA ASP A 354 -4.10 18.44 -11.08
C ASP A 354 -3.69 17.36 -10.08
N TYR A 355 -3.55 16.15 -10.59
CA TYR A 355 -3.22 14.98 -9.77
C TYR A 355 -1.77 15.03 -9.28
N ALA A 356 -0.84 15.52 -10.10
CA ALA A 356 0.55 15.68 -9.71
C ALA A 356 0.70 16.62 -8.50
N ALA A 357 -0.08 17.72 -8.41
CA ALA A 357 -0.09 18.59 -7.23
C ALA A 357 -0.59 17.86 -5.98
N GLU A 358 -1.60 17.01 -6.10
CA GLU A 358 -2.08 16.20 -4.99
C GLU A 358 -0.99 15.22 -4.51
N ILE A 359 -0.37 14.50 -5.42
CA ILE A 359 0.74 13.58 -5.12
C ILE A 359 1.93 14.32 -4.49
N GLU A 360 2.28 15.52 -4.99
CA GLU A 360 3.32 16.35 -4.38
C GLU A 360 2.96 16.76 -2.95
N SER A 361 1.71 17.13 -2.70
CA SER A 361 1.21 17.48 -1.36
C SER A 361 1.29 16.28 -0.41
N ILE A 362 0.88 15.09 -0.86
CA ILE A 362 1.00 13.84 -0.12
C ILE A 362 2.47 13.54 0.17
N ARG A 363 3.35 13.61 -0.82
CA ARG A 363 4.82 13.41 -0.66
C ARG A 363 5.43 14.42 0.32
N ALA A 364 4.98 15.66 0.31
CA ALA A 364 5.42 16.68 1.26
C ALA A 364 5.01 16.32 2.70
N LEU A 365 3.75 15.91 2.92
CA LEU A 365 3.27 15.44 4.24
C LEU A 365 4.07 14.23 4.73
N VAL A 366 4.31 13.26 3.85
CA VAL A 366 5.16 12.08 4.16
C VAL A 366 6.57 12.50 4.54
N THR A 367 7.13 13.46 3.81
CA THR A 367 8.49 13.98 4.10
C THR A 367 8.54 14.65 5.46
N VAL A 368 7.56 15.49 5.81
CA VAL A 368 7.45 16.09 7.14
C VAL A 368 7.32 15.02 8.23
N ALA A 369 6.45 14.02 8.01
CA ALA A 369 6.28 12.92 8.96
C ALA A 369 7.58 12.11 9.15
N LYS A 370 8.30 11.83 8.06
CA LYS A 370 9.62 11.18 8.11
C LYS A 370 10.64 12.01 8.91
N VAL A 371 10.74 13.31 8.65
CA VAL A 371 11.67 14.21 9.36
C VAL A 371 11.37 14.21 10.86
N LEU A 372 10.10 14.31 11.24
CA LEU A 372 9.69 14.25 12.64
C LEU A 372 10.02 12.89 13.26
N ALA A 373 9.67 11.78 12.60
CA ALA A 373 9.95 10.43 13.09
C ALA A 373 11.45 10.20 13.28
N TYR A 374 12.28 10.56 12.30
CA TYR A 374 13.74 10.45 12.42
C TYR A 374 14.30 11.38 13.50
N GLY A 375 13.74 12.59 13.65
CA GLY A 375 14.08 13.50 14.73
C GLY A 375 13.85 12.85 16.11
N PHE A 376 12.69 12.23 16.32
CA PHE A 376 12.39 11.47 17.54
C PHE A 376 13.33 10.26 17.73
N ILE A 377 13.61 9.53 16.69
CA ILE A 377 14.55 8.39 16.72
C ILE A 377 15.94 8.85 17.16
N VAL A 378 16.45 9.95 16.63
CA VAL A 378 17.73 10.55 17.02
C VAL A 378 17.71 11.00 18.48
N LEU A 379 16.66 11.69 18.93
CA LEU A 379 16.50 12.12 20.34
C LEU A 379 16.48 10.92 21.29
N ILE A 380 15.68 9.89 21.01
CA ILE A 380 15.63 8.67 21.81
C ILE A 380 17.01 7.99 21.86
N SER A 381 17.70 7.94 20.72
CA SER A 381 19.04 7.35 20.63
C SER A 381 20.08 8.13 21.43
N MET A 382 20.02 9.47 21.43
CA MET A 382 20.89 10.32 22.26
C MET A 382 20.64 10.14 23.75
N ILE A 383 19.36 10.12 24.17
CA ILE A 383 18.96 9.87 25.56
C ILE A 383 19.45 8.49 26.00
N ALA A 384 19.28 7.49 25.16
CA ALA A 384 19.76 6.13 25.37
C ALA A 384 21.28 6.08 25.56
N ALA A 385 22.00 6.70 24.65
CA ALA A 385 23.47 6.79 24.71
C ALA A 385 23.93 7.49 25.99
N ALA A 386 23.30 8.60 26.36
CA ALA A 386 23.62 9.34 27.59
C ALA A 386 23.35 8.49 28.85
N ASN A 387 22.21 7.79 28.90
CA ASN A 387 21.85 6.92 30.02
C ASN A 387 22.84 5.75 30.19
N VAL A 388 23.18 5.10 29.08
CA VAL A 388 24.15 3.99 29.06
C VAL A 388 25.52 4.48 29.48
N PHE A 389 25.94 5.60 28.91
CA PHE A 389 27.23 6.23 29.23
C PHE A 389 27.33 6.57 30.72
N ASN A 390 26.32 7.24 31.26
CA ASN A 390 26.27 7.59 32.69
C ASN A 390 26.28 6.34 33.58
N THR A 391 25.48 5.32 33.24
CA THR A 391 25.38 4.09 34.05
C THR A 391 26.68 3.28 34.00
N ILE A 392 27.32 3.13 32.84
CA ILE A 392 28.62 2.42 32.72
C ILE A 392 29.72 3.19 33.46
N SER A 393 29.80 4.51 33.29
CA SER A 393 30.79 5.35 33.93
C SER A 393 30.67 5.31 35.46
N THR A 394 29.41 5.41 35.98
CA THR A 394 29.16 5.31 37.42
C THR A 394 29.49 3.91 37.96
N ASN A 395 29.09 2.85 37.30
CA ASN A 395 29.39 1.49 37.73
C ASN A 395 30.92 1.22 37.80
N ILE A 396 31.67 1.74 36.84
CA ILE A 396 33.12 1.63 36.80
C ILE A 396 33.74 2.46 37.98
N SER A 397 33.25 3.68 38.17
CA SER A 397 33.72 4.55 39.26
C SER A 397 33.49 3.93 40.65
N LEU A 398 32.33 3.34 40.90
CA LEU A 398 32.00 2.65 42.15
C LEU A 398 32.85 1.39 42.42
N ARG A 399 33.51 0.84 41.38
CA ARG A 399 34.33 -0.36 41.49
C ARG A 399 35.83 -0.07 41.43
N ARG A 400 36.24 1.19 41.58
CA ARG A 400 37.68 1.58 41.51
C ARG A 400 38.54 0.77 42.48
N ARG A 401 38.06 0.59 43.75
CA ARG A 401 38.81 -0.22 44.74
C ARG A 401 38.94 -1.68 44.32
N GLU A 402 37.90 -2.31 43.75
CA GLU A 402 37.97 -3.68 43.23
C GLU A 402 39.04 -3.77 42.10
N PHE A 403 39.11 -2.77 41.23
CA PHE A 403 40.11 -2.73 40.14
C PHE A 403 41.51 -2.47 40.66
N ALA A 404 41.70 -1.62 41.67
CA ALA A 404 42.97 -1.40 42.31
C ALA A 404 43.49 -2.71 42.95
N THR A 405 42.68 -3.38 43.77
CA THR A 405 43.04 -4.67 44.36
C THR A 405 43.38 -5.75 43.33
N LEU A 406 42.64 -5.82 42.22
CA LEU A 406 42.94 -6.78 41.13
C LEU A 406 44.28 -6.47 40.45
N LYS A 407 44.66 -5.18 40.36
CA LYS A 407 45.93 -4.73 39.80
C LYS A 407 47.10 -5.05 40.74
N ASP A 408 46.88 -4.91 42.05
CA ASP A 408 47.87 -5.25 43.07
C ASP A 408 48.14 -6.78 43.15
N VAL A 409 47.13 -7.59 42.87
CA VAL A 409 47.25 -9.06 42.75
C VAL A 409 47.82 -9.52 41.41
N GLY A 410 48.23 -8.57 40.52
CA GLY A 410 48.93 -8.86 39.28
C GLY A 410 48.11 -8.85 38.02
N LEU A 411 46.84 -8.33 38.03
CA LEU A 411 46.05 -8.17 36.80
C LEU A 411 46.64 -7.04 35.94
N THR A 412 47.09 -7.39 34.73
CA THR A 412 47.65 -6.39 33.81
C THR A 412 46.56 -5.41 33.29
N SER A 413 47.00 -4.23 32.86
CA SER A 413 46.07 -3.23 32.23
C SER A 413 45.38 -3.78 30.99
N LYS A 414 46.02 -4.73 30.24
CA LYS A 414 45.39 -5.44 29.11
C LYS A 414 44.32 -6.41 29.59
N GLY A 415 44.59 -7.18 30.66
CA GLY A 415 43.61 -8.10 31.26
C GLY A 415 42.39 -7.38 31.82
N MET A 416 42.62 -6.22 32.49
CA MET A 416 41.53 -5.38 32.99
C MET A 416 40.64 -4.84 31.84
N ARG A 417 41.25 -4.33 30.76
CA ARG A 417 40.54 -3.86 29.59
C ARG A 417 39.70 -4.98 28.96
N LYS A 418 40.28 -6.16 28.78
CA LYS A 418 39.59 -7.34 28.25
C LYS A 418 38.41 -7.78 29.13
N MET A 419 38.60 -7.78 30.46
CA MET A 419 37.54 -8.08 31.44
C MET A 419 36.36 -7.10 31.30
N MET A 420 36.65 -5.79 31.24
CA MET A 420 35.62 -4.75 31.16
C MET A 420 34.92 -4.79 29.80
N THR A 421 35.62 -5.02 28.69
CA THR A 421 35.03 -5.19 27.35
C THR A 421 34.06 -6.37 27.33
N PHE A 422 34.43 -7.50 27.92
CA PHE A 422 33.57 -8.66 27.98
C PHE A 422 32.30 -8.41 28.82
N GLU A 423 32.44 -7.67 29.93
CA GLU A 423 31.32 -7.23 30.76
C GLU A 423 30.35 -6.37 29.95
N SER A 424 30.86 -5.46 29.14
CA SER A 424 30.02 -4.57 28.27
C SER A 424 29.29 -5.32 27.18
N ILE A 425 29.96 -6.30 26.56
CA ILE A 425 29.33 -7.19 25.59
C ILE A 425 28.16 -7.95 26.23
N LEU A 426 28.30 -8.38 27.50
CA LEU A 426 27.22 -9.04 28.22
C LEU A 426 26.02 -8.13 28.47
N TYR A 427 26.21 -6.81 28.64
CA TYR A 427 25.09 -5.83 28.70
C TYR A 427 24.34 -5.79 27.34
N GLY A 428 25.08 -5.61 26.26
CA GLY A 428 24.52 -5.55 24.92
C GLY A 428 23.74 -6.83 24.56
N VAL A 429 24.39 -7.99 24.71
CA VAL A 429 23.76 -9.29 24.40
C VAL A 429 22.49 -9.52 25.23
N LYS A 430 22.51 -9.21 26.53
CA LYS A 430 21.32 -9.40 27.37
C LYS A 430 20.19 -8.43 27.05
N SER A 431 20.50 -7.18 26.75
CA SER A 431 19.47 -6.22 26.34
C SER A 431 18.82 -6.67 25.03
N LEU A 432 19.63 -7.08 24.05
CA LEU A 432 19.15 -7.55 22.75
C LEU A 432 18.30 -8.82 22.85
N LEU A 433 18.69 -9.77 23.72
CA LEU A 433 17.96 -11.02 23.93
C LEU A 433 16.48 -10.78 24.34
N PHE A 434 16.23 -9.72 25.11
CA PHE A 434 14.87 -9.36 25.54
C PHE A 434 14.22 -8.33 24.62
N SER A 435 14.99 -7.38 24.08
CA SER A 435 14.42 -6.31 23.25
C SER A 435 13.98 -6.78 21.87
N LEU A 436 14.73 -7.68 21.21
CA LEU A 436 14.40 -8.14 19.86
C LEU A 436 13.03 -8.86 19.78
N PRO A 437 12.68 -9.82 20.68
CA PRO A 437 11.37 -10.43 20.67
C PRO A 437 10.23 -9.42 20.94
N VAL A 438 10.45 -8.48 21.88
CA VAL A 438 9.45 -7.43 22.19
C VAL A 438 9.32 -6.46 21.02
N SER A 439 10.42 -6.05 20.40
CA SER A 439 10.40 -5.20 19.21
C SER A 439 9.66 -5.89 18.04
N LEU A 440 9.87 -7.19 17.85
CA LEU A 440 9.15 -7.95 16.83
C LEU A 440 7.64 -7.98 17.11
N ALA A 441 7.24 -8.18 18.37
CA ALA A 441 5.85 -8.10 18.78
C ALA A 441 5.26 -6.70 18.56
N MET A 442 6.01 -5.64 18.87
CA MET A 442 5.60 -4.26 18.60
C MET A 442 5.49 -3.97 17.09
N THR A 443 6.42 -4.46 16.28
CA THR A 443 6.33 -4.36 14.81
C THR A 443 5.08 -5.07 14.29
N TYR A 444 4.73 -6.23 14.86
CA TYR A 444 3.50 -6.94 14.51
C TYR A 444 2.24 -6.16 14.91
N LEU A 445 2.24 -5.50 16.08
CA LEU A 445 1.14 -4.61 16.48
C LEU A 445 1.00 -3.41 15.54
N VAL A 446 2.12 -2.80 15.12
CA VAL A 446 2.11 -1.71 14.12
C VAL A 446 1.53 -2.21 12.80
N TYR A 447 1.93 -3.41 12.35
CA TYR A 447 1.35 -4.05 11.17
C TYR A 447 -0.16 -4.27 11.31
N LEU A 448 -0.67 -4.74 12.46
CA LEU A 448 -2.10 -4.92 12.66
C LEU A 448 -2.88 -3.60 12.54
N VAL A 449 -2.34 -2.52 13.09
CA VAL A 449 -2.94 -1.18 12.96
C VAL A 449 -2.87 -0.69 11.50
N ALA A 450 -1.73 -0.89 10.84
CA ALA A 450 -1.54 -0.51 9.43
C ALA A 450 -2.46 -1.32 8.49
N SER A 451 -2.61 -2.62 8.73
CA SER A 451 -3.50 -3.48 7.93
C SER A 451 -4.99 -3.19 8.13
N ASP A 452 -5.35 -2.46 9.20
CA ASP A 452 -6.72 -2.01 9.47
C ASP A 452 -7.10 -0.74 8.67
N SER A 453 -6.11 -0.07 8.03
CA SER A 453 -6.33 1.14 7.23
C SER A 453 -6.78 0.86 5.78
N GLY A 454 -7.18 -0.37 5.46
CA GLY A 454 -7.75 -0.72 4.16
C GLY A 454 -6.76 -1.25 3.12
N TYR A 455 -5.47 -1.08 3.32
CA TYR A 455 -4.46 -1.60 2.38
C TYR A 455 -4.02 -3.02 2.74
N SER A 456 -4.12 -3.95 1.79
CA SER A 456 -3.69 -5.34 1.94
C SER A 456 -2.16 -5.46 1.92
N MET A 457 -1.53 -5.01 2.98
CA MET A 457 -0.09 -5.21 3.17
C MET A 457 0.20 -6.56 3.83
N GLY A 458 1.16 -7.30 3.30
CA GLY A 458 1.71 -8.47 3.97
C GLY A 458 2.56 -8.06 5.19
N PHE A 459 2.53 -8.88 6.25
CA PHE A 459 3.48 -8.68 7.35
C PHE A 459 4.92 -8.91 6.87
N TYR A 460 5.77 -7.91 7.07
CA TYR A 460 7.21 -8.05 6.87
C TYR A 460 7.99 -7.42 8.03
N VAL A 461 9.19 -7.90 8.24
CA VAL A 461 10.07 -7.39 9.28
C VAL A 461 11.11 -6.47 8.64
N PRO A 462 11.24 -5.20 9.07
CA PRO A 462 12.26 -4.29 8.55
C PRO A 462 13.65 -4.66 9.09
N TRP A 463 14.26 -5.71 8.56
CA TRP A 463 15.52 -6.27 9.04
C TRP A 463 16.68 -5.27 9.06
N ASP A 464 16.68 -4.30 8.15
CA ASP A 464 17.67 -3.20 8.12
C ASP A 464 17.64 -2.40 9.43
N LYS A 465 16.47 -2.10 9.98
CA LYS A 465 16.29 -1.37 11.25
C LYS A 465 16.74 -2.22 12.44
N PHE A 466 16.45 -3.52 12.40
CA PHE A 466 16.93 -4.46 13.42
C PHE A 466 18.47 -4.54 13.43
N ILE A 467 19.11 -4.64 12.27
CA ILE A 467 20.57 -4.68 12.14
C ILE A 467 21.19 -3.37 12.64
N ILE A 468 20.63 -2.21 12.27
CA ILE A 468 21.07 -0.89 12.74
C ILE A 468 20.95 -0.80 14.26
N ALA A 469 19.85 -1.25 14.85
CA ALA A 469 19.64 -1.26 16.30
C ALA A 469 20.70 -2.12 17.02
N ILE A 470 20.96 -3.33 16.52
CA ILE A 470 21.97 -4.22 17.07
C ILE A 470 23.37 -3.58 17.02
N ALA A 471 23.75 -3.04 15.86
CA ALA A 471 25.04 -2.37 15.68
C ALA A 471 25.16 -1.15 16.61
N SER A 472 24.12 -0.33 16.72
CA SER A 472 24.08 0.87 17.57
C SER A 472 24.30 0.52 19.06
N VAL A 473 23.68 -0.55 19.56
CA VAL A 473 23.87 -1.01 20.94
C VAL A 473 25.35 -1.31 21.20
N PHE A 474 26.02 -2.07 20.32
CA PHE A 474 27.42 -2.41 20.51
C PHE A 474 28.34 -1.18 20.36
N ILE A 475 28.05 -0.27 19.44
CA ILE A 475 28.79 0.99 19.27
C ILE A 475 28.69 1.86 20.53
N ILE A 476 27.49 2.10 21.03
CA ILE A 476 27.24 2.92 22.22
C ILE A 476 27.95 2.32 23.43
N VAL A 477 27.81 1.02 23.63
CA VAL A 477 28.45 0.30 24.74
C VAL A 477 30.00 0.35 24.63
N ALA A 478 30.52 0.16 23.41
CA ALA A 478 31.99 0.23 23.18
C ALA A 478 32.55 1.64 23.44
N LEU A 479 31.87 2.69 22.93
CA LEU A 479 32.28 4.08 23.14
C LEU A 479 32.26 4.46 24.64
N SER A 480 31.16 4.09 25.34
CA SER A 480 31.01 4.34 26.79
C SER A 480 32.10 3.66 27.58
N MET A 481 32.51 2.44 27.15
CA MET A 481 33.54 1.68 27.80
C MET A 481 34.93 2.29 27.58
N VAL A 482 35.29 2.63 26.33
CA VAL A 482 36.57 3.26 26.02
C VAL A 482 36.81 4.53 26.82
N TYR A 483 35.75 5.37 26.92
CA TYR A 483 35.81 6.59 27.74
C TYR A 483 36.05 6.27 29.21
N SER A 484 35.27 5.34 29.76
CA SER A 484 35.35 5.00 31.18
C SER A 484 36.69 4.37 31.55
N ILE A 485 37.28 3.54 30.68
CA ILE A 485 38.62 2.98 30.87
C ILE A 485 39.67 4.09 30.84
N LYS A 486 39.59 5.03 29.89
CA LYS A 486 40.53 6.17 29.83
C LYS A 486 40.49 6.98 31.12
N LYS A 487 39.29 7.21 31.70
CA LYS A 487 39.11 7.95 32.94
C LYS A 487 39.74 7.24 34.13
N VAL A 488 39.54 5.92 34.27
CA VAL A 488 40.12 5.11 35.35
C VAL A 488 41.63 5.01 35.25
N ASN A 489 42.21 4.89 34.04
CA ASN A 489 43.65 4.79 33.84
C ASN A 489 44.40 6.12 34.08
N LYS A 490 43.72 7.28 33.98
CA LYS A 490 44.30 8.60 34.19
C LYS A 490 44.43 8.95 35.70
N GLU A 491 43.70 8.26 36.57
CA GLU A 491 43.76 8.44 38.01
C GLU A 491 44.86 7.55 38.65
N ASN A 492 45.77 8.17 39.41
CA ASN A 492 46.88 7.47 40.07
C ASN A 492 46.37 6.48 41.13
N THR A 493 46.75 5.20 40.98
CA THR A 493 46.36 4.08 41.85
C THR A 493 46.73 4.34 43.34
N VAL A 494 47.83 5.06 43.57
CA VAL A 494 48.36 5.38 44.92
C VAL A 494 47.45 6.40 45.68
N GLU A 495 46.85 7.36 44.96
CA GLU A 495 45.97 8.37 45.54
C GLU A 495 44.60 7.80 45.92
N THR A 496 44.13 6.78 45.19
CA THR A 496 42.85 6.12 45.45
C THR A 496 42.85 5.24 46.71
N LEU A 497 44.04 4.73 47.09
CA LEU A 497 44.22 3.95 48.30
C LEU A 497 44.59 4.80 49.54
N ARG A 498 45.02 6.07 49.33
CA ARG A 498 45.51 6.96 50.40
C ARG A 498 44.43 7.93 50.91
N ASN A 499 43.35 8.15 50.18
CA ASN A 499 42.26 9.03 50.62
C ASN A 499 41.25 8.27 51.49
N GLU A 500 41.71 7.89 52.71
CA GLU A 500 40.93 7.65 53.93
C GLU A 500 41.32 8.58 55.02
#